data_8b786159cac01a33841482a8381e51be
#
_entry.id   8b786159cac01a33841482a8381e51be
#
_cell.length_a   1.000
_cell.length_b   1.000
_cell.length_c   1.000
_cell.angle_alpha   90.00
_cell.angle_beta   90.00
_cell.angle_gamma   90.00
#
_symmetry.space_group_name_H-M   'P 1'
#
loop_
_entity.id
_entity.type
_entity.pdbx_description
1 polymer ?
#
loop_
_entity_poly.entity_id
_entity_poly.type
_entity_poly.pdbx_seq_one_letter_code
_entity_poly.pdbx_strand_id
1 'polypeptide(L)'
;FRSLADYRRQIGLVDQDVALFSGDIAENIRYSRPSSTNDDVEIASQQAGLYETVRNLPQGFRTPVNNGGADLSAGQRQLIALARAQLANAHILLLDEATSRLDRTSEERLMSSLTDVAHTGKHLALIVAHRLTTAQRCDLIAVIDKGQLAEYGTHEQLLAAGGLYTRLWHDSVGSSVPHRQHDITGEIVEE
;
A
#
# COMPACT_ATOMS: atom_id res chain seq x y z
N PHE A 1 -11.61 -22.12 -21.56
CA PHE A 1 -10.37 -21.34 -21.40
C PHE A 1 -10.79 -19.88 -21.16
N ARG A 2 -10.36 -19.29 -20.02
CA ARG A 2 -10.56 -17.85 -19.78
C ARG A 2 -9.53 -17.08 -20.60
N SER A 3 -9.92 -15.98 -21.20
CA SER A 3 -9.02 -15.13 -21.96
C SER A 3 -8.07 -14.35 -21.03
N LEU A 4 -6.93 -13.87 -21.55
CA LEU A 4 -6.02 -12.98 -20.81
C LEU A 4 -6.75 -11.72 -20.32
N ALA A 5 -7.72 -11.23 -21.11
CA ALA A 5 -8.55 -10.08 -20.73
C ALA A 5 -9.43 -10.40 -19.51
N ASP A 6 -9.94 -11.62 -19.38
CA ASP A 6 -10.76 -12.03 -18.24
C ASP A 6 -9.92 -12.11 -16.96
N TYR A 7 -8.66 -12.56 -17.04
CA TYR A 7 -7.73 -12.53 -15.91
C TYR A 7 -7.41 -11.10 -15.47
N ARG A 8 -7.09 -10.22 -16.42
CA ARG A 8 -6.76 -8.82 -16.13
C ARG A 8 -7.92 -8.07 -15.47
N ARG A 9 -9.17 -8.37 -15.82
CA ARG A 9 -10.35 -7.78 -15.17
C ARG A 9 -10.51 -8.18 -13.70
N GLN A 10 -9.89 -9.28 -13.29
CA GLN A 10 -9.95 -9.76 -11.90
C GLN A 10 -8.84 -9.17 -11.03
N ILE A 11 -7.89 -8.46 -11.61
CA ILE A 11 -6.73 -7.89 -10.91
C ILE A 11 -6.87 -6.36 -10.89
N GLY A 12 -6.91 -5.80 -9.70
CA GLY A 12 -6.76 -4.37 -9.46
C GLY A 12 -5.31 -4.09 -9.10
N LEU A 13 -4.62 -3.29 -9.93
CA LEU A 13 -3.23 -2.89 -9.68
C LEU A 13 -3.19 -1.53 -8.99
N VAL A 14 -2.44 -1.46 -7.89
CA VAL A 14 -2.03 -0.22 -7.22
C VAL A 14 -0.51 -0.16 -7.29
N ASP A 15 -0.02 0.57 -8.27
CA ASP A 15 1.40 0.74 -8.56
C ASP A 15 2.01 1.85 -7.69
N GLN A 16 3.34 1.85 -7.55
CA GLN A 16 4.11 2.91 -6.91
C GLN A 16 3.89 4.28 -7.60
N ASP A 17 3.93 4.30 -8.92
CA ASP A 17 3.69 5.48 -9.75
C ASP A 17 2.27 5.45 -10.33
N VAL A 18 1.30 5.84 -9.51
CA VAL A 18 -0.11 5.85 -9.93
C VAL A 18 -0.32 6.84 -11.07
N ALA A 19 -0.73 6.33 -12.23
CA ALA A 19 -1.16 7.15 -13.35
C ALA A 19 -2.58 7.69 -13.11
N LEU A 20 -2.69 9.01 -13.05
CA LEU A 20 -3.97 9.72 -13.06
C LEU A 20 -4.14 10.45 -14.39
N PHE A 21 -5.37 10.52 -14.85
CA PHE A 21 -5.75 11.14 -16.09
C PHE A 21 -6.31 12.54 -15.84
N SER A 22 -6.21 13.42 -16.84
CA SER A 22 -6.86 14.72 -16.81
C SER A 22 -8.37 14.56 -16.68
N GLY A 23 -9.00 15.40 -15.85
CA GLY A 23 -10.40 15.31 -15.50
C GLY A 23 -10.59 15.64 -14.03
N ASP A 24 -11.52 14.99 -13.33
CA ASP A 24 -11.70 15.13 -11.89
C ASP A 24 -11.42 13.81 -11.14
N ILE A 25 -11.51 13.85 -9.80
CA ILE A 25 -11.27 12.68 -8.97
C ILE A 25 -12.32 11.59 -9.24
N ALA A 26 -13.60 11.95 -9.42
CA ALA A 26 -14.65 10.98 -9.72
C ALA A 26 -14.42 10.27 -11.05
N GLU A 27 -14.01 11.00 -12.07
CA GLU A 27 -13.67 10.45 -13.38
C GLU A 27 -12.48 9.50 -13.31
N ASN A 28 -11.47 9.86 -12.53
CA ASN A 28 -10.31 9.00 -12.29
C ASN A 28 -10.70 7.68 -11.61
N ILE A 29 -11.57 7.71 -10.61
CA ILE A 29 -12.07 6.49 -9.96
C ILE A 29 -12.92 5.69 -10.95
N ARG A 30 -13.81 6.35 -11.70
CA ARG A 30 -14.73 5.75 -12.66
C ARG A 30 -14.04 5.15 -13.89
N TYR A 31 -12.75 5.45 -14.10
CA TYR A 31 -11.98 4.99 -15.26
C TYR A 31 -12.06 3.48 -15.47
N SER A 32 -12.07 2.68 -14.39
CA SER A 32 -12.18 1.21 -14.48
C SER A 32 -13.57 0.72 -14.88
N ARG A 33 -14.63 1.53 -14.62
CA ARG A 33 -16.02 1.19 -14.89
C ARG A 33 -16.82 2.46 -15.25
N PRO A 34 -16.74 2.94 -16.49
CA PRO A 34 -17.31 4.23 -16.91
C PRO A 34 -18.81 4.38 -16.69
N SER A 35 -19.55 3.26 -16.65
CA SER A 35 -21.02 3.25 -16.43
C SER A 35 -21.43 3.37 -14.96
N SER A 36 -20.50 3.47 -14.01
CA SER A 36 -20.78 3.57 -12.58
C SER A 36 -21.43 4.91 -12.23
N THR A 37 -22.33 4.89 -11.27
CA THR A 37 -23.01 6.06 -10.73
C THR A 37 -22.07 6.87 -9.80
N ASN A 38 -22.51 8.04 -9.35
CA ASN A 38 -21.79 8.79 -8.33
C ASN A 38 -21.79 8.04 -6.98
N ASP A 39 -22.91 7.38 -6.64
CA ASP A 39 -23.03 6.59 -5.42
C ASP A 39 -22.03 5.42 -5.42
N ASP A 40 -21.85 4.74 -6.57
CA ASP A 40 -20.83 3.68 -6.71
C ASP A 40 -19.40 4.22 -6.45
N VAL A 41 -19.12 5.43 -6.96
CA VAL A 41 -17.82 6.11 -6.75
C VAL A 41 -17.62 6.46 -5.27
N GLU A 42 -18.67 6.95 -4.61
CA GLU A 42 -18.60 7.28 -3.18
C GLU A 42 -18.39 6.02 -2.34
N ILE A 43 -19.13 4.93 -2.61
CA ILE A 43 -18.98 3.65 -1.92
C ILE A 43 -17.55 3.11 -2.10
N ALA A 44 -17.03 3.09 -3.32
CA ALA A 44 -15.67 2.64 -3.59
C ALA A 44 -14.63 3.51 -2.87
N SER A 45 -14.88 4.82 -2.77
CA SER A 45 -14.03 5.76 -2.05
C SER A 45 -14.07 5.56 -0.53
N GLN A 46 -15.22 5.21 0.03
CA GLN A 46 -15.35 4.84 1.44
C GLN A 46 -14.56 3.57 1.74
N GLN A 47 -14.71 2.54 0.92
CA GLN A 47 -13.98 1.28 1.04
C GLN A 47 -12.46 1.47 0.93
N ALA A 48 -12.01 2.41 0.10
CA ALA A 48 -10.59 2.76 -0.04
C ALA A 48 -10.06 3.70 1.05
N GLY A 49 -10.88 4.20 1.97
CA GLY A 49 -10.48 5.20 2.97
C GLY A 49 -10.20 6.60 2.40
N LEU A 50 -10.65 6.85 1.15
CA LEU A 50 -10.43 8.10 0.44
C LEU A 50 -11.51 9.15 0.72
N TYR A 51 -12.74 8.71 1.02
CA TYR A 51 -13.95 9.54 1.05
C TYR A 51 -13.79 10.83 1.87
N GLU A 52 -13.39 10.71 3.13
CA GLU A 52 -13.24 11.89 4.01
C GLU A 52 -12.16 12.86 3.51
N THR A 53 -11.09 12.34 2.92
CA THR A 53 -10.04 13.17 2.33
C THR A 53 -10.57 14.00 1.17
N VAL A 54 -11.34 13.40 0.27
CA VAL A 54 -11.91 14.08 -0.90
C VAL A 54 -13.03 15.03 -0.50
N ARG A 55 -13.90 14.64 0.44
CA ARG A 55 -15.00 15.48 0.93
C ARG A 55 -14.52 16.81 1.51
N ASN A 56 -13.33 16.82 2.11
CA ASN A 56 -12.74 18.03 2.69
C ASN A 56 -12.04 18.93 1.66
N LEU A 57 -11.92 18.51 0.38
CA LEU A 57 -11.43 19.38 -0.69
C LEU A 57 -12.51 20.40 -1.10
N PRO A 58 -12.12 21.60 -1.55
CA PRO A 58 -13.08 22.66 -1.91
C PRO A 58 -14.14 22.26 -2.93
N GLN A 59 -13.80 21.34 -3.87
CA GLN A 59 -14.68 20.85 -4.91
C GLN A 59 -15.04 19.37 -4.74
N GLY A 60 -14.64 18.72 -3.63
CA GLY A 60 -14.92 17.33 -3.36
C GLY A 60 -14.46 16.42 -4.51
N PHE A 61 -15.32 15.52 -4.94
CA PHE A 61 -15.05 14.60 -6.06
C PHE A 61 -14.87 15.29 -7.42
N ARG A 62 -15.31 16.56 -7.55
CA ARG A 62 -15.11 17.38 -8.75
C ARG A 62 -13.77 18.13 -8.74
N THR A 63 -12.92 17.89 -7.76
CA THR A 63 -11.58 18.49 -7.71
C THR A 63 -10.81 18.09 -8.97
N PRO A 64 -10.33 19.08 -9.77
CA PRO A 64 -9.60 18.80 -10.98
C PRO A 64 -8.30 18.03 -10.70
N VAL A 65 -8.00 17.10 -11.58
CA VAL A 65 -6.73 16.36 -11.61
C VAL A 65 -5.97 16.79 -12.85
N ASN A 66 -4.91 17.56 -12.64
CA ASN A 66 -4.07 18.08 -13.71
C ASN A 66 -2.67 17.45 -13.63
N ASN A 67 -1.94 17.44 -14.74
CA ASN A 67 -0.54 17.01 -14.79
C ASN A 67 -0.28 15.66 -14.09
N GLY A 68 -1.16 14.68 -14.30
CA GLY A 68 -1.02 13.36 -13.66
C GLY A 68 -1.25 13.36 -12.15
N GLY A 69 -1.94 14.37 -11.62
CA GLY A 69 -2.24 14.49 -10.19
C GLY A 69 -1.11 15.12 -9.38
N ALA A 70 -0.31 16.01 -9.98
CA ALA A 70 0.79 16.70 -9.30
C ALA A 70 0.33 17.51 -8.07
N ASP A 71 -0.92 17.97 -8.06
CA ASP A 71 -1.53 18.72 -6.96
C ASP A 71 -2.00 17.80 -5.80
N LEU A 72 -1.95 16.49 -5.99
CA LEU A 72 -2.35 15.50 -4.99
C LEU A 72 -1.11 14.88 -4.32
N SER A 73 -1.23 14.60 -3.01
CA SER A 73 -0.17 13.86 -2.33
C SER A 73 -0.02 12.43 -2.89
N ALA A 74 1.14 11.80 -2.68
CA ALA A 74 1.35 10.42 -3.09
C ALA A 74 0.27 9.49 -2.48
N GLY A 75 -0.07 9.69 -1.20
CA GLY A 75 -1.13 8.94 -0.52
C GLY A 75 -2.51 9.12 -1.15
N GLN A 76 -2.87 10.36 -1.51
CA GLN A 76 -4.14 10.62 -2.19
C GLN A 76 -4.21 9.90 -3.54
N ARG A 77 -3.13 9.95 -4.34
CA ARG A 77 -3.08 9.23 -5.61
C ARG A 77 -3.26 7.73 -5.44
N GLN A 78 -2.61 7.14 -4.43
CA GLN A 78 -2.73 5.69 -4.15
C GLN A 78 -4.13 5.30 -3.67
N LEU A 79 -4.75 6.11 -2.80
CA LEU A 79 -6.13 5.87 -2.39
C LEU A 79 -7.12 6.00 -3.56
N ILE A 80 -6.87 6.91 -4.53
CA ILE A 80 -7.65 6.98 -5.78
C ILE A 80 -7.46 5.70 -6.62
N ALA A 81 -6.24 5.18 -6.73
CA ALA A 81 -5.98 3.92 -7.43
C ALA A 81 -6.66 2.73 -6.73
N LEU A 82 -6.66 2.70 -5.40
CA LEU A 82 -7.37 1.68 -4.63
C LEU A 82 -8.89 1.79 -4.84
N ALA A 83 -9.46 3.00 -4.78
CA ALA A 83 -10.89 3.22 -5.07
C ALA A 83 -11.26 2.78 -6.50
N ARG A 84 -10.38 3.03 -7.47
CA ARG A 84 -10.52 2.53 -8.84
C ARG A 84 -10.56 1.00 -8.91
N ALA A 85 -9.67 0.32 -8.17
CA ALA A 85 -9.63 -1.14 -8.10
C ALA A 85 -10.87 -1.72 -7.40
N GLN A 86 -11.36 -1.05 -6.35
CA GLN A 86 -12.61 -1.42 -5.67
C GLN A 86 -13.82 -1.27 -6.61
N LEU A 87 -13.93 -0.16 -7.32
CA LEU A 87 -15.01 0.08 -8.27
C LEU A 87 -15.03 -0.96 -9.41
N ALA A 88 -13.84 -1.43 -9.81
CA ALA A 88 -13.70 -2.52 -10.78
C ALA A 88 -14.19 -3.86 -10.23
N ASN A 89 -14.43 -3.99 -8.93
CA ASN A 89 -14.76 -5.24 -8.25
C ASN A 89 -13.69 -6.34 -8.50
N ALA A 90 -12.41 -5.93 -8.46
CA ALA A 90 -11.29 -6.84 -8.68
C ALA A 90 -11.20 -7.85 -7.53
N HIS A 91 -11.04 -9.15 -7.85
CA HIS A 91 -10.89 -10.19 -6.82
C HIS A 91 -9.50 -10.24 -6.21
N ILE A 92 -8.50 -9.77 -6.94
CA ILE A 92 -7.10 -9.73 -6.51
C ILE A 92 -6.64 -8.27 -6.56
N LEU A 93 -6.19 -7.76 -5.43
CA LEU A 93 -5.54 -6.46 -5.32
C LEU A 93 -4.03 -6.70 -5.29
N LEU A 94 -3.33 -6.23 -6.32
CA LEU A 94 -1.88 -6.31 -6.40
C LEU A 94 -1.31 -4.93 -6.07
N LEU A 95 -0.55 -4.84 -4.97
CA LEU A 95 0.14 -3.64 -4.55
C LEU A 95 1.64 -3.81 -4.76
N ASP A 96 2.17 -3.09 -5.73
CA ASP A 96 3.59 -3.11 -6.03
C ASP A 96 4.24 -1.84 -5.46
N GLU A 97 5.00 -2.01 -4.37
CA GLU A 97 5.68 -0.92 -3.64
C GLU A 97 4.79 0.29 -3.29
N ALA A 98 3.48 0.08 -3.23
CA ALA A 98 2.50 1.14 -3.07
C ALA A 98 2.67 1.96 -1.77
N THR A 99 3.44 1.50 -0.79
CA THR A 99 3.69 2.21 0.48
C THR A 99 5.04 2.89 0.55
N SER A 100 5.93 2.69 -0.42
CA SER A 100 7.34 3.12 -0.33
C SER A 100 7.53 4.65 -0.23
N ARG A 101 6.64 5.43 -0.86
CA ARG A 101 6.67 6.90 -0.88
C ARG A 101 5.65 7.55 0.04
N LEU A 102 4.95 6.76 0.87
CA LEU A 102 3.95 7.28 1.78
C LEU A 102 4.57 7.75 3.09
N ASP A 103 4.04 8.84 3.62
CA ASP A 103 4.19 9.15 5.03
C ASP A 103 3.44 8.10 5.89
N ARG A 104 3.83 8.02 7.16
CA ARG A 104 3.32 6.98 8.06
C ARG A 104 1.79 7.00 8.17
N THR A 105 1.18 8.18 8.24
CA THR A 105 -0.28 8.31 8.38
C THR A 105 -1.01 7.82 7.12
N SER A 106 -0.48 8.15 5.94
CA SER A 106 -1.03 7.69 4.66
C SER A 106 -0.86 6.19 4.48
N GLU A 107 0.29 5.63 4.89
CA GLU A 107 0.53 4.18 4.90
C GLU A 107 -0.46 3.44 5.82
N GLU A 108 -0.65 3.95 7.05
CA GLU A 108 -1.59 3.37 8.01
C GLU A 108 -3.02 3.35 7.47
N ARG A 109 -3.47 4.41 6.82
CA ARG A 109 -4.80 4.49 6.18
C ARG A 109 -4.94 3.49 5.05
N LEU A 110 -3.96 3.41 4.15
CA LEU A 110 -3.96 2.48 3.04
C LEU A 110 -4.02 1.03 3.55
N MET A 111 -3.18 0.67 4.51
CA MET A 111 -3.14 -0.67 5.08
C MET A 111 -4.43 -1.03 5.83
N SER A 112 -5.02 -0.09 6.59
CA SER A 112 -6.32 -0.31 7.23
C SER A 112 -7.40 -0.61 6.20
N SER A 113 -7.50 0.20 5.15
CA SER A 113 -8.48 -0.01 4.07
C SER A 113 -8.30 -1.36 3.37
N LEU A 114 -7.05 -1.79 3.14
CA LEU A 114 -6.76 -3.10 2.55
C LEU A 114 -7.17 -4.25 3.45
N THR A 115 -6.89 -4.13 4.75
CA THR A 115 -7.28 -5.12 5.75
C THR A 115 -8.80 -5.25 5.82
N ASP A 116 -9.53 -4.13 5.85
CA ASP A 116 -10.99 -4.12 5.87
C ASP A 116 -11.57 -4.81 4.62
N VAL A 117 -10.98 -4.54 3.46
CA VAL A 117 -11.39 -5.15 2.18
C VAL A 117 -11.08 -6.64 2.15
N ALA A 118 -9.91 -7.07 2.60
CA ALA A 118 -9.53 -8.48 2.66
C ALA A 118 -10.44 -9.27 3.60
N HIS A 119 -10.78 -8.70 4.76
CA HIS A 119 -11.68 -9.34 5.73
C HIS A 119 -13.11 -9.53 5.22
N THR A 120 -13.53 -8.87 4.13
CA THR A 120 -14.83 -9.18 3.50
C THR A 120 -14.87 -10.59 2.89
N GLY A 121 -13.72 -11.24 2.75
CA GLY A 121 -13.57 -12.56 2.10
C GLY A 121 -13.78 -12.54 0.59
N LYS A 122 -13.98 -11.37 -0.01
CA LYS A 122 -14.23 -11.21 -1.44
C LYS A 122 -12.95 -10.92 -2.24
N HIS A 123 -11.91 -10.44 -1.58
CA HIS A 123 -10.69 -9.98 -2.21
C HIS A 123 -9.46 -10.61 -1.57
N LEU A 124 -8.47 -10.92 -2.38
CA LEU A 124 -7.13 -11.28 -1.97
C LEU A 124 -6.22 -10.06 -2.21
N ALA A 125 -5.48 -9.62 -1.18
CA ALA A 125 -4.46 -8.60 -1.33
C ALA A 125 -3.07 -9.25 -1.41
N LEU A 126 -2.35 -9.00 -2.49
CA LEU A 126 -0.95 -9.39 -2.66
C LEU A 126 -0.11 -8.10 -2.62
N ILE A 127 0.78 -8.01 -1.63
CA ILE A 127 1.56 -6.80 -1.36
C ILE A 127 3.04 -7.12 -1.52
N VAL A 128 3.72 -6.41 -2.43
CA VAL A 128 5.18 -6.39 -2.49
C VAL A 128 5.65 -5.32 -1.50
N ALA A 129 6.18 -5.78 -0.36
CA ALA A 129 6.53 -4.91 0.76
C ALA A 129 8.04 -4.66 0.82
N HIS A 130 8.45 -3.39 0.80
CA HIS A 130 9.82 -2.96 1.09
C HIS A 130 10.07 -2.67 2.57
N ARG A 131 8.99 -2.41 3.32
CA ARG A 131 9.07 -2.21 4.77
C ARG A 131 8.57 -3.47 5.47
N LEU A 132 9.36 -3.99 6.37
CA LEU A 132 8.96 -5.17 7.15
C LEU A 132 7.78 -4.89 8.08
N THR A 133 7.60 -3.64 8.51
CA THR A 133 6.41 -3.20 9.25
C THR A 133 5.12 -3.34 8.45
N THR A 134 5.19 -3.20 7.12
CA THR A 134 4.07 -3.49 6.22
C THR A 134 3.82 -4.99 6.13
N ALA A 135 4.88 -5.80 5.95
CA ALA A 135 4.77 -7.26 5.91
C ALA A 135 4.21 -7.84 7.21
N GLN A 136 4.61 -7.32 8.37
CA GLN A 136 4.10 -7.74 9.68
C GLN A 136 2.57 -7.67 9.80
N ARG A 137 1.92 -6.78 9.06
CA ARG A 137 0.47 -6.57 9.10
C ARG A 137 -0.31 -7.51 8.17
N CYS A 138 0.39 -8.33 7.38
CA CYS A 138 -0.21 -9.30 6.48
C CYS A 138 -0.51 -10.61 7.21
N ASP A 139 -1.58 -11.31 6.79
CA ASP A 139 -1.95 -12.62 7.33
C ASP A 139 -0.88 -13.67 7.07
N LEU A 140 -0.22 -13.58 5.90
CA LEU A 140 0.83 -14.48 5.48
C LEU A 140 1.95 -13.70 4.78
N ILE A 141 3.17 -14.15 4.98
CA ILE A 141 4.38 -13.57 4.42
C ILE A 141 5.10 -14.65 3.61
N ALA A 142 5.48 -14.31 2.40
CA ALA A 142 6.35 -15.11 1.56
C ALA A 142 7.70 -14.38 1.39
N VAL A 143 8.77 -14.98 1.82
CA VAL A 143 10.13 -14.43 1.66
C VAL A 143 10.76 -15.03 0.43
N ILE A 144 11.12 -14.18 -0.53
CA ILE A 144 11.76 -14.57 -1.78
C ILE A 144 13.26 -14.24 -1.69
N ASP A 145 14.11 -15.22 -1.89
CA ASP A 145 15.56 -15.04 -2.02
C ASP A 145 16.06 -15.69 -3.31
N LYS A 146 16.86 -14.96 -4.06
CA LYS A 146 17.44 -15.41 -5.35
C LYS A 146 16.42 -16.03 -6.31
N GLY A 147 15.21 -15.43 -6.34
CA GLY A 147 14.12 -15.89 -7.22
C GLY A 147 13.40 -17.16 -6.76
N GLN A 148 13.65 -17.63 -5.54
CA GLN A 148 13.00 -18.81 -4.96
C GLN A 148 12.26 -18.43 -3.67
N LEU A 149 11.19 -19.17 -3.37
CA LEU A 149 10.49 -19.08 -2.09
C LEU A 149 11.39 -19.68 -1.01
N ALA A 150 11.96 -18.80 -0.16
CA ALA A 150 12.85 -19.21 0.93
C ALA A 150 12.09 -19.56 2.20
N GLU A 151 11.11 -18.74 2.57
CA GLU A 151 10.32 -18.91 3.79
C GLU A 151 8.87 -18.49 3.55
N TYR A 152 7.96 -19.08 4.32
CA TYR A 152 6.54 -18.81 4.24
C TYR A 152 5.87 -19.05 5.60
N GLY A 153 5.04 -18.10 6.05
CA GLY A 153 4.31 -18.22 7.30
C GLY A 153 3.75 -16.89 7.81
N THR A 154 3.20 -16.89 9.02
CA THR A 154 2.83 -15.64 9.71
C THR A 154 4.08 -14.95 10.26
N HIS A 155 3.94 -13.69 10.66
CA HIS A 155 5.02 -12.94 11.30
C HIS A 155 5.63 -13.70 12.49
N GLU A 156 4.77 -14.21 13.38
CA GLU A 156 5.19 -14.92 14.58
C GLU A 156 5.89 -16.25 14.23
N GLN A 157 5.38 -17.00 13.27
CA GLN A 157 5.97 -18.25 12.82
C GLN A 157 7.37 -18.04 12.23
N LEU A 158 7.53 -17.01 11.41
CA LEU A 158 8.81 -16.69 10.77
C LEU A 158 9.83 -16.17 11.79
N LEU A 159 9.41 -15.38 12.79
CA LEU A 159 10.29 -14.99 13.89
C LEU A 159 10.74 -16.18 14.73
N ALA A 160 9.81 -17.08 15.07
CA ALA A 160 10.12 -18.28 15.84
C ALA A 160 11.07 -19.24 15.10
N ALA A 161 11.01 -19.26 13.76
CA ALA A 161 11.89 -20.09 12.93
C ALA A 161 13.35 -19.61 12.90
N GLY A 162 13.63 -18.34 13.24
CA GLY A 162 14.99 -17.79 13.31
C GLY A 162 15.71 -17.68 11.97
N GLY A 163 14.97 -17.67 10.87
CA GLY A 163 15.50 -17.74 9.51
C GLY A 163 15.92 -16.39 8.90
N LEU A 164 15.78 -16.28 7.57
CA LEU A 164 16.10 -15.06 6.82
C LEU A 164 15.20 -13.89 7.22
N TYR A 165 13.89 -14.14 7.37
CA TYR A 165 12.94 -13.13 7.81
C TYR A 165 13.34 -12.52 9.17
N THR A 166 13.70 -13.35 10.13
CA THR A 166 14.10 -12.90 11.48
C THR A 166 15.33 -11.99 11.40
N ARG A 167 16.33 -12.34 10.60
CA ARG A 167 17.53 -11.49 10.41
C ARG A 167 17.15 -10.14 9.83
N LEU A 168 16.37 -10.12 8.73
CA LEU A 168 15.90 -8.90 8.10
C LEU A 168 15.09 -8.03 9.09
N TRP A 169 14.25 -8.66 9.90
CA TRP A 169 13.46 -7.97 10.92
C TRP A 169 14.35 -7.27 11.96
N HIS A 170 15.33 -7.98 12.54
CA HIS A 170 16.26 -7.40 13.51
C HIS A 170 17.10 -6.27 12.92
N ASP A 171 17.56 -6.40 11.69
CA ASP A 171 18.30 -5.36 10.98
C ASP A 171 17.44 -4.11 10.78
N SER A 172 16.15 -4.28 10.46
CA SER A 172 15.23 -3.16 10.24
C SER A 172 14.86 -2.42 11.55
N VAL A 173 14.68 -3.15 12.64
CA VAL A 173 14.33 -2.58 13.96
C VAL A 173 15.58 -2.03 14.65
N GLY A 174 16.73 -2.70 14.51
CA GLY A 174 18.01 -2.26 15.07
C GLY A 174 18.52 -0.95 14.47
N SER A 175 18.24 -0.68 13.21
CA SER A 175 18.60 0.58 12.54
C SER A 175 17.78 1.78 13.02
N SER A 176 16.73 1.57 13.81
CA SER A 176 15.90 2.62 14.41
C SER A 176 16.39 3.10 15.77
N VAL A 177 17.46 2.51 16.32
CA VAL A 177 18.12 3.00 17.54
C VAL A 177 19.20 4.00 17.12
N PRO A 178 19.11 5.29 17.54
CA PRO A 178 20.19 6.23 17.23
C PRO A 178 21.50 5.69 17.81
N HIS A 179 22.52 5.59 16.96
CA HIS A 179 23.89 5.30 17.39
C HIS A 179 24.24 6.25 18.54
N ARG A 180 24.30 5.74 19.76
CA ARG A 180 25.09 6.40 20.81
C ARG A 180 26.53 6.34 20.32
N GLN A 181 27.03 7.48 19.84
CA GLN A 181 28.45 7.70 19.70
C GLN A 181 29.10 7.39 21.07
N HIS A 182 29.81 6.30 21.14
CA HIS A 182 30.81 6.15 22.18
C HIS A 182 31.94 7.17 21.84
N ASP A 183 31.88 8.30 22.51
CA ASP A 183 33.06 9.17 22.65
C ASP A 183 34.13 8.36 23.39
N ILE A 184 35.09 7.89 22.61
CA ILE A 184 36.37 7.36 23.13
C ILE A 184 37.31 8.57 23.19
N THR A 185 37.16 9.42 24.17
CA THR A 185 38.20 10.31 24.61
C THR A 185 38.75 9.74 25.92
N GLY A 186 39.70 8.81 25.77
CA GLY A 186 40.63 8.48 26.81
C GLY A 186 41.68 9.60 26.93
N GLU A 187 41.57 10.50 27.88
CA GLU A 187 42.70 11.24 28.42
C GLU A 187 43.16 10.57 29.71
N ILE A 188 44.32 9.95 29.57
CA ILE A 188 45.17 9.61 30.72
C ILE A 188 45.84 10.91 31.15
N VAL A 189 45.56 11.37 32.36
CA VAL A 189 46.39 12.36 33.04
C VAL A 189 47.02 11.64 34.22
N GLU A 190 48.35 11.41 34.09
CA GLU A 190 49.22 11.13 35.21
C GLU A 190 49.41 12.42 36.03
N GLU A 191 49.15 12.37 37.30
CA GLU A 191 50.02 12.74 38.45
C GLU A 191 49.33 12.39 39.77
#